data_39f2e27ae9f03d2ae48135952e10b673
#
_entry.id   39f2e27ae9f03d2ae48135952e10b673
#
_cell.length_a   1.000
_cell.length_b   1.000
_cell.length_c   1.000
_cell.angle_alpha   90.00
_cell.angle_beta   90.00
_cell.angle_gamma   90.00
#
_symmetry.space_group_name_H-M   'P 1'
#
loop_
_entity.id
_entity.type
_entity.pdbx_description
1 polymer ?
#
loop_
_entity_poly.entity_id
_entity_poly.type
_entity_poly.pdbx_seq_one_letter_code
_entity_poly.pdbx_strand_id
1 'polypeptide(L)'
;MDTTRRTLLSASLGTLVAMIAFTAPLSTVNPTVAGLDAGVAGRTWILSSMSIGLGAFLLTAGRVADDYGRRRTFVAGALLLAAGALVAAVAADVVVFVLARVVQGIGGAALVAASLGMLAVTFPDPRRRAHATGVWGASLGAGIAVGPLLSSGLTLLSSWRDVYVVLVAAAVLLAVTARGCNESRAADGARLDLPGVTVLALGMSGLLAGLTEGREGWGRPLVVGLLVAGVVLLAGFVAVELRSDHPMIDLGLFRRPAFAAVTLAAAANGAGVIALLSYLSGFLGAAYGRSAWSAAWLMLAWSVPSVITALAARRLPERWTGRARMAGALSLMGIGLAMLAGLSAGSGAGRFVPGLLVAGVGSGFLNAALGRESVASVPAGQAGLGSGANNTARYLGSALGVTIVSVVAAPSGVPTPASLVAGWNQAALVTAAVSLLGAVGVAWVGERAVAAEPVAENPSPQEADAA
;
A
#
# COMPACT_ATOMS: atom_id res chain seq x y z
N MET A 1 10.75 -29.03 -1.59
CA MET A 1 10.43 -27.91 -0.68
C MET A 1 9.01 -28.12 -0.20
N ASP A 2 8.77 -28.11 1.11
CA ASP A 2 7.43 -28.24 1.70
C ASP A 2 6.49 -27.16 1.15
N THR A 3 5.22 -27.52 0.88
CA THR A 3 4.20 -26.64 0.31
C THR A 3 3.97 -25.39 1.17
N THR A 4 4.03 -25.55 2.50
CA THR A 4 3.92 -24.45 3.47
C THR A 4 5.03 -23.41 3.28
N ARG A 5 6.28 -23.86 3.17
CA ARG A 5 7.43 -22.99 2.93
C ARG A 5 7.35 -22.34 1.53
N ARG A 6 6.87 -23.07 0.54
CA ARG A 6 6.67 -22.53 -0.82
C ARG A 6 5.64 -21.42 -0.83
N THR A 7 4.50 -21.61 -0.15
CA THR A 7 3.46 -20.57 -0.04
C THR A 7 3.99 -19.31 0.65
N LEU A 8 4.72 -19.47 1.77
CA LEU A 8 5.33 -18.31 2.46
C LEU A 8 6.28 -17.54 1.56
N LEU A 9 7.16 -18.23 0.85
CA LEU A 9 8.11 -17.60 -0.06
C LEU A 9 7.42 -16.93 -1.24
N SER A 10 6.45 -17.61 -1.89
CA SER A 10 5.70 -17.03 -3.03
C SER A 10 4.95 -15.78 -2.60
N ALA A 11 4.19 -15.82 -1.50
CA ALA A 11 3.42 -14.68 -1.00
C ALA A 11 4.33 -13.48 -0.64
N SER A 12 5.46 -13.76 0.04
CA SER A 12 6.40 -12.71 0.46
C SER A 12 7.16 -12.11 -0.73
N LEU A 13 7.65 -12.95 -1.66
CA LEU A 13 8.32 -12.48 -2.87
C LEU A 13 7.38 -11.77 -3.82
N GLY A 14 6.10 -12.19 -3.91
CA GLY A 14 5.08 -11.48 -4.69
C GLY A 14 4.87 -10.07 -4.21
N THR A 15 4.77 -9.88 -2.89
CA THR A 15 4.66 -8.55 -2.28
C THR A 15 5.94 -7.73 -2.49
N LEU A 16 7.13 -8.35 -2.34
CA LEU A 16 8.41 -7.71 -2.61
C LEU A 16 8.47 -7.18 -4.04
N VAL A 17 8.19 -8.03 -5.04
CA VAL A 17 8.23 -7.66 -6.47
C VAL A 17 7.21 -6.58 -6.80
N ALA A 18 6.00 -6.65 -6.26
CA ALA A 18 4.99 -5.61 -6.43
C ALA A 18 5.46 -4.26 -5.86
N MET A 19 6.13 -4.25 -4.69
CA MET A 19 6.67 -3.02 -4.10
C MET A 19 7.91 -2.50 -4.82
N ILE A 20 8.78 -3.35 -5.34
CA ILE A 20 9.88 -2.93 -6.22
C ILE A 20 9.31 -2.25 -7.46
N ALA A 21 8.34 -2.88 -8.14
CA ALA A 21 7.68 -2.29 -9.30
C ALA A 21 7.03 -0.94 -8.98
N PHE A 22 6.40 -0.82 -7.81
CA PHE A 22 5.76 0.42 -7.36
C PHE A 22 6.75 1.57 -7.17
N THR A 23 7.90 1.30 -6.55
CA THR A 23 8.87 2.34 -6.14
C THR A 23 10.01 2.58 -7.12
N ALA A 24 10.20 1.71 -8.11
CA ALA A 24 11.24 1.86 -9.13
C ALA A 24 11.27 3.26 -9.80
N PRO A 25 10.14 3.88 -10.22
CA PRO A 25 10.17 5.20 -10.86
C PRO A 25 10.64 6.34 -9.96
N LEU A 26 10.60 6.18 -8.64
CA LEU A 26 11.02 7.25 -7.71
C LEU A 26 12.48 7.68 -7.94
N SER A 27 13.33 6.78 -8.41
CA SER A 27 14.74 7.06 -8.71
C SER A 27 15.04 7.24 -10.19
N THR A 28 14.13 6.79 -11.07
CA THR A 28 14.34 6.84 -12.53
C THR A 28 13.47 7.86 -13.25
N VAL A 29 12.68 8.65 -12.51
CA VAL A 29 11.72 9.58 -13.13
C VAL A 29 12.37 10.54 -14.13
N ASN A 30 13.54 11.12 -13.80
CA ASN A 30 14.21 12.07 -14.69
C ASN A 30 14.68 11.42 -16.01
N PRO A 31 15.43 10.30 -16.01
CA PRO A 31 15.80 9.65 -17.26
C PRO A 31 14.59 9.04 -17.99
N THR A 32 13.52 8.64 -17.30
CA THR A 32 12.28 8.20 -17.96
C THR A 32 11.58 9.35 -18.67
N VAL A 33 11.45 10.52 -18.03
CA VAL A 33 10.90 11.75 -18.63
C VAL A 33 11.69 12.14 -19.87
N ALA A 34 13.02 12.16 -19.78
CA ALA A 34 13.88 12.48 -20.92
C ALA A 34 13.80 11.44 -22.05
N GLY A 35 13.74 10.14 -21.68
CA GLY A 35 13.71 9.06 -22.67
C GLY A 35 12.35 8.87 -23.38
N LEU A 36 11.27 9.44 -22.85
CA LEU A 36 9.91 9.41 -23.43
C LEU A 36 9.43 10.77 -23.91
N ASP A 37 10.29 11.78 -23.89
CA ASP A 37 9.97 13.18 -24.19
C ASP A 37 8.69 13.67 -23.44
N ALA A 38 8.59 13.27 -22.18
CA ALA A 38 7.41 13.51 -21.34
C ALA A 38 7.50 14.90 -20.70
N GLY A 39 6.47 15.73 -20.89
CA GLY A 39 6.34 17.02 -20.21
C GLY A 39 6.09 16.88 -18.69
N VAL A 40 5.80 18.03 -18.04
CA VAL A 40 5.55 18.10 -16.59
C VAL A 40 4.40 17.17 -16.17
N ALA A 41 3.28 17.18 -16.90
CA ALA A 41 2.14 16.27 -16.69
C ALA A 41 2.57 14.80 -16.78
N GLY A 42 3.35 14.45 -17.81
CA GLY A 42 3.87 13.09 -17.98
C GLY A 42 4.72 12.62 -16.78
N ARG A 43 5.53 13.52 -16.21
CA ARG A 43 6.30 13.24 -14.98
C ARG A 43 5.39 12.79 -13.83
N THR A 44 4.31 13.51 -13.60
CA THR A 44 3.34 13.23 -12.54
C THR A 44 2.66 11.87 -12.76
N TRP A 45 2.28 11.57 -14.00
CA TRP A 45 1.67 10.30 -14.36
C TRP A 45 2.63 9.12 -14.28
N ILE A 46 3.90 9.27 -14.68
CA ILE A 46 4.95 8.24 -14.51
C ILE A 46 5.03 7.76 -13.05
N LEU A 47 4.94 8.69 -12.09
CA LEU A 47 5.02 8.38 -10.65
C LEU A 47 3.72 7.77 -10.09
N SER A 48 2.56 8.20 -10.58
CA SER A 48 1.26 7.94 -9.95
C SER A 48 0.46 6.81 -10.59
N SER A 49 0.70 6.48 -11.86
CA SER A 49 -0.13 5.56 -12.65
C SER A 49 -0.28 4.16 -12.03
N MET A 50 0.79 3.59 -11.48
CA MET A 50 0.70 2.28 -10.82
C MET A 50 -0.16 2.34 -9.55
N SER A 51 -0.16 3.47 -8.83
CA SER A 51 -1.02 3.65 -7.64
C SER A 51 -2.50 3.59 -8.00
N ILE A 52 -2.87 4.08 -9.19
CA ILE A 52 -4.25 4.04 -9.70
C ILE A 52 -4.68 2.59 -9.90
N GLY A 53 -3.87 1.79 -10.63
CA GLY A 53 -4.15 0.37 -10.82
C GLY A 53 -4.22 -0.40 -9.50
N LEU A 54 -3.27 -0.16 -8.59
CA LEU A 54 -3.28 -0.75 -7.25
C LEU A 54 -4.54 -0.36 -6.47
N GLY A 55 -4.77 0.95 -6.28
CA GLY A 55 -5.85 1.45 -5.44
C GLY A 55 -7.24 1.06 -5.94
N ALA A 56 -7.45 1.11 -7.27
CA ALA A 56 -8.73 0.79 -7.89
C ALA A 56 -9.08 -0.72 -7.84
N PHE A 57 -8.08 -1.60 -7.88
CA PHE A 57 -8.32 -3.03 -8.04
C PHE A 57 -8.01 -3.89 -6.81
N LEU A 58 -7.43 -3.35 -5.74
CA LEU A 58 -7.06 -4.13 -4.56
C LEU A 58 -8.25 -4.82 -3.89
N LEU A 59 -9.36 -4.11 -3.71
CA LEU A 59 -10.56 -4.68 -3.10
C LEU A 59 -11.16 -5.76 -4.00
N THR A 60 -11.30 -5.45 -5.29
CA THR A 60 -11.76 -6.41 -6.32
C THR A 60 -10.88 -7.65 -6.38
N ALA A 61 -9.55 -7.46 -6.41
CA ALA A 61 -8.60 -8.56 -6.45
C ALA A 61 -8.68 -9.46 -5.21
N GLY A 62 -8.95 -8.85 -4.04
CA GLY A 62 -9.19 -9.57 -2.79
C GLY A 62 -10.42 -10.47 -2.88
N ARG A 63 -11.54 -9.94 -3.39
CA ARG A 63 -12.77 -10.69 -3.60
C ARG A 63 -12.59 -11.80 -4.63
N VAL A 64 -11.98 -11.49 -5.78
CA VAL A 64 -11.65 -12.49 -6.82
C VAL A 64 -10.76 -13.61 -6.27
N ALA A 65 -9.79 -13.28 -5.41
CA ALA A 65 -8.93 -14.29 -4.80
C ALA A 65 -9.72 -15.22 -3.87
N ASP A 66 -10.64 -14.69 -3.09
CA ASP A 66 -11.45 -15.51 -2.18
C ASP A 66 -12.46 -16.38 -2.94
N ASP A 67 -13.15 -15.86 -3.97
CA ASP A 67 -14.21 -16.57 -4.68
C ASP A 67 -13.70 -17.53 -5.76
N TYR A 68 -12.69 -17.12 -6.55
CA TYR A 68 -12.21 -17.87 -7.73
C TYR A 68 -10.92 -18.65 -7.50
N GLY A 69 -10.24 -18.36 -6.39
CA GLY A 69 -9.03 -19.06 -5.98
C GLY A 69 -7.83 -18.15 -5.81
N ARG A 70 -7.19 -18.27 -4.65
CA ARG A 70 -6.09 -17.38 -4.21
C ARG A 70 -4.84 -17.61 -5.03
N ARG A 71 -4.47 -18.87 -5.29
CA ARG A 71 -3.33 -19.18 -6.14
C ARG A 71 -3.54 -18.71 -7.57
N ARG A 72 -4.73 -18.95 -8.15
CA ARG A 72 -5.06 -18.52 -9.53
C ARG A 72 -4.96 -17.02 -9.66
N THR A 73 -5.54 -16.27 -8.73
CA THR A 73 -5.48 -14.80 -8.71
C THR A 73 -4.04 -14.30 -8.54
N PHE A 74 -3.24 -14.94 -7.69
CA PHE A 74 -1.83 -14.62 -7.53
C PHE A 74 -1.03 -14.83 -8.81
N VAL A 75 -1.21 -15.98 -9.49
CA VAL A 75 -0.52 -16.29 -10.74
C VAL A 75 -0.94 -15.34 -11.86
N ALA A 76 -2.24 -15.06 -11.99
CA ALA A 76 -2.75 -14.07 -12.95
C ALA A 76 -2.18 -12.67 -12.68
N GLY A 77 -2.10 -12.26 -11.41
CA GLY A 77 -1.48 -11.01 -10.99
C GLY A 77 0.00 -10.92 -11.37
N ALA A 78 0.76 -12.00 -11.17
CA ALA A 78 2.16 -12.05 -11.56
C ALA A 78 2.34 -11.92 -13.08
N LEU A 79 1.49 -12.59 -13.87
CA LEU A 79 1.52 -12.50 -15.34
C LEU A 79 1.10 -11.10 -15.84
N LEU A 80 0.09 -10.47 -15.22
CA LEU A 80 -0.30 -9.09 -15.54
C LEU A 80 0.81 -8.10 -15.21
N LEU A 81 1.48 -8.26 -14.07
CA LEU A 81 2.63 -7.43 -13.71
C LEU A 81 3.77 -7.62 -14.70
N ALA A 82 4.06 -8.86 -15.12
CA ALA A 82 5.07 -9.17 -16.14
C ALA A 82 4.72 -8.53 -17.49
N ALA A 83 3.47 -8.66 -17.95
CA ALA A 83 3.01 -8.07 -19.22
C ALA A 83 3.12 -6.54 -19.20
N GLY A 84 2.65 -5.88 -18.12
CA GLY A 84 2.79 -4.45 -17.96
C GLY A 84 4.26 -4.03 -17.86
N ALA A 85 5.13 -4.81 -17.20
CA ALA A 85 6.56 -4.52 -17.15
C ALA A 85 7.22 -4.65 -18.53
N LEU A 86 6.85 -5.65 -19.32
CA LEU A 86 7.34 -5.83 -20.68
C LEU A 86 6.97 -4.64 -21.57
N VAL A 87 5.70 -4.22 -21.54
CA VAL A 87 5.24 -3.04 -22.30
C VAL A 87 5.97 -1.78 -21.83
N ALA A 88 6.15 -1.58 -20.53
CA ALA A 88 6.89 -0.42 -19.99
C ALA A 88 8.37 -0.41 -20.42
N ALA A 89 9.01 -1.59 -20.52
CA ALA A 89 10.41 -1.71 -20.97
C ALA A 89 10.60 -1.26 -22.42
N VAL A 90 9.60 -1.48 -23.29
CA VAL A 90 9.67 -1.14 -24.73
C VAL A 90 8.85 0.08 -25.12
N ALA A 91 8.24 0.78 -24.15
CA ALA A 91 7.41 1.95 -24.42
C ALA A 91 8.19 3.02 -25.17
N ALA A 92 7.60 3.53 -26.27
CA ALA A 92 8.16 4.60 -27.09
C ALA A 92 7.63 6.00 -26.71
N ASP A 93 6.48 6.05 -26.01
CA ASP A 93 5.84 7.29 -25.56
C ASP A 93 5.30 7.16 -24.13
N VAL A 94 4.97 8.32 -23.54
CA VAL A 94 4.54 8.41 -22.14
C VAL A 94 3.17 7.77 -21.90
N VAL A 95 2.26 7.78 -22.86
CA VAL A 95 0.90 7.25 -22.70
C VAL A 95 0.94 5.74 -22.61
N VAL A 96 1.68 5.08 -23.53
CA VAL A 96 1.89 3.63 -23.48
C VAL A 96 2.57 3.23 -22.19
N PHE A 97 3.57 3.98 -21.74
CA PHE A 97 4.24 3.71 -20.46
C PHE A 97 3.27 3.83 -19.27
N VAL A 98 2.47 4.89 -19.20
CA VAL A 98 1.49 5.13 -18.14
C VAL A 98 0.44 4.00 -18.09
N LEU A 99 -0.11 3.60 -19.25
CA LEU A 99 -1.06 2.50 -19.34
C LEU A 99 -0.43 1.17 -18.88
N ALA A 100 0.80 0.90 -19.30
CA ALA A 100 1.57 -0.25 -18.85
C ALA A 100 1.75 -0.27 -17.31
N ARG A 101 2.00 0.89 -16.71
CA ARG A 101 2.10 1.06 -15.25
C ARG A 101 0.78 0.82 -14.53
N VAL A 102 -0.35 1.23 -15.11
CA VAL A 102 -1.70 0.91 -14.59
C VAL A 102 -1.90 -0.62 -14.57
N VAL A 103 -1.55 -1.30 -15.67
CA VAL A 103 -1.62 -2.78 -15.75
C VAL A 103 -0.72 -3.45 -14.71
N GLN A 104 0.52 -2.95 -14.50
CA GLN A 104 1.38 -3.40 -13.41
C GLN A 104 0.71 -3.22 -12.04
N GLY A 105 -0.02 -2.10 -11.84
CA GLY A 105 -0.78 -1.83 -10.63
C GLY A 105 -1.89 -2.86 -10.39
N ILE A 106 -2.65 -3.21 -11.42
CA ILE A 106 -3.69 -4.25 -11.34
C ILE A 106 -3.05 -5.61 -10.97
N GLY A 107 -1.95 -5.98 -11.64
CA GLY A 107 -1.20 -7.19 -11.31
C GLY A 107 -0.66 -7.19 -9.88
N GLY A 108 -0.13 -6.05 -9.44
CA GLY A 108 0.35 -5.84 -8.06
C GLY A 108 -0.78 -5.96 -7.02
N ALA A 109 -1.97 -5.45 -7.33
CA ALA A 109 -3.16 -5.58 -6.50
C ALA A 109 -3.53 -7.05 -6.27
N ALA A 110 -3.55 -7.85 -7.33
CA ALA A 110 -3.83 -9.28 -7.28
C ALA A 110 -2.75 -10.04 -6.46
N LEU A 111 -1.46 -9.71 -6.64
CA LEU A 111 -0.37 -10.30 -5.86
C LEU A 111 -0.52 -10.00 -4.37
N VAL A 112 -0.72 -8.73 -4.00
CA VAL A 112 -0.78 -8.29 -2.59
C VAL A 112 -2.03 -8.83 -1.88
N ALA A 113 -3.21 -8.73 -2.52
CA ALA A 113 -4.46 -9.19 -1.92
C ALA A 113 -4.48 -10.72 -1.76
N ALA A 114 -4.11 -11.48 -2.81
CA ALA A 114 -4.10 -12.94 -2.77
C ALA A 114 -3.04 -13.48 -1.81
N SER A 115 -1.89 -12.81 -1.63
CA SER A 115 -0.79 -13.29 -0.78
C SER A 115 -1.22 -13.47 0.67
N LEU A 116 -1.91 -12.48 1.28
CA LEU A 116 -2.40 -12.61 2.66
C LEU A 116 -3.49 -13.68 2.77
N GLY A 117 -4.36 -13.83 1.77
CA GLY A 117 -5.34 -14.90 1.69
C GLY A 117 -4.69 -16.29 1.68
N MET A 118 -3.63 -16.48 0.87
CA MET A 118 -2.85 -17.73 0.84
C MET A 118 -2.19 -18.02 2.20
N LEU A 119 -1.61 -17.01 2.85
CA LEU A 119 -0.99 -17.15 4.17
C LEU A 119 -2.01 -17.51 5.25
N ALA A 120 -3.20 -16.89 5.22
CA ALA A 120 -4.25 -17.14 6.21
C ALA A 120 -4.69 -18.60 6.25
N VAL A 121 -4.83 -19.25 5.09
CA VAL A 121 -5.23 -20.66 4.99
C VAL A 121 -4.06 -21.60 5.28
N THR A 122 -2.85 -21.26 4.82
CA THR A 122 -1.68 -22.12 4.99
C THR A 122 -1.20 -22.15 6.46
N PHE A 123 -1.46 -21.07 7.22
CA PHE A 123 -1.07 -20.93 8.62
C PHE A 123 -2.30 -20.73 9.53
N PRO A 124 -3.09 -21.78 9.85
CA PRO A 124 -4.27 -21.68 10.71
C PRO A 124 -3.89 -21.33 12.16
N ASP A 125 -2.75 -21.79 12.64
CA ASP A 125 -2.24 -21.50 13.99
C ASP A 125 -1.89 -20.00 14.14
N PRO A 126 -2.42 -19.28 15.16
CA PRO A 126 -2.22 -17.85 15.32
C PRO A 126 -0.75 -17.41 15.45
N ARG A 127 0.10 -18.22 16.11
CA ARG A 127 1.53 -17.90 16.29
C ARG A 127 2.30 -18.07 14.99
N ARG A 128 2.04 -19.14 14.23
CA ARG A 128 2.63 -19.37 12.91
C ARG A 128 2.16 -18.34 11.91
N ARG A 129 0.88 -17.94 11.97
CA ARG A 129 0.32 -16.87 11.14
C ARG A 129 0.97 -15.52 11.45
N ALA A 130 1.19 -15.18 12.73
CA ALA A 130 1.89 -13.96 13.12
C ALA A 130 3.33 -13.91 12.58
N HIS A 131 4.02 -15.06 12.51
CA HIS A 131 5.33 -15.15 11.88
C HIS A 131 5.23 -14.92 10.35
N ALA A 132 4.29 -15.58 9.69
CA ALA A 132 4.12 -15.49 8.25
C ALA A 132 3.74 -14.05 7.81
N THR A 133 2.83 -13.39 8.51
CA THR A 133 2.46 -11.98 8.25
C THR A 133 3.60 -11.01 8.60
N GLY A 134 4.45 -11.34 9.56
CA GLY A 134 5.68 -10.59 9.85
C GLY A 134 6.68 -10.65 8.69
N VAL A 135 6.89 -11.84 8.10
CA VAL A 135 7.74 -12.02 6.91
C VAL A 135 7.14 -11.27 5.69
N TRP A 136 5.83 -11.34 5.51
CA TRP A 136 5.12 -10.60 4.48
C TRP A 136 5.28 -9.07 4.66
N GLY A 137 5.09 -8.56 5.88
CA GLY A 137 5.29 -7.15 6.21
C GLY A 137 6.74 -6.68 6.01
N ALA A 138 7.71 -7.55 6.33
CA ALA A 138 9.13 -7.29 6.06
C ALA A 138 9.41 -7.19 4.55
N SER A 139 8.79 -8.07 3.73
CA SER A 139 8.92 -8.05 2.27
C SER A 139 8.36 -6.78 1.66
N LEU A 140 7.30 -6.21 2.24
CA LEU A 140 6.74 -4.92 1.85
C LEU A 140 7.77 -3.79 2.07
N GLY A 141 8.33 -3.69 3.28
CA GLY A 141 9.36 -2.70 3.60
C GLY A 141 10.65 -2.88 2.77
N ALA A 142 11.08 -4.12 2.58
CA ALA A 142 12.24 -4.45 1.75
C ALA A 142 12.03 -4.05 0.28
N GLY A 143 10.84 -4.32 -0.29
CA GLY A 143 10.52 -3.95 -1.66
C GLY A 143 10.54 -2.45 -1.90
N ILE A 144 10.05 -1.66 -0.94
CA ILE A 144 10.10 -0.19 -0.99
C ILE A 144 11.54 0.33 -1.01
N ALA A 145 12.47 -0.34 -0.33
CA ALA A 145 13.89 0.02 -0.34
C ALA A 145 14.63 -0.45 -1.59
N VAL A 146 14.42 -1.72 -1.93
CA VAL A 146 15.13 -2.36 -3.05
C VAL A 146 14.77 -1.72 -4.38
N GLY A 147 13.51 -1.28 -4.56
CA GLY A 147 13.04 -0.67 -5.80
C GLY A 147 13.90 0.51 -6.26
N PRO A 148 14.02 1.59 -5.48
CA PRO A 148 14.86 2.73 -5.84
C PRO A 148 16.34 2.39 -6.00
N LEU A 149 16.90 1.50 -5.16
CA LEU A 149 18.30 1.05 -5.27
C LEU A 149 18.54 0.26 -6.55
N LEU A 150 17.69 -0.72 -6.83
CA LEU A 150 17.82 -1.55 -8.03
C LEU A 150 17.68 -0.68 -9.29
N SER A 151 16.64 0.16 -9.34
CA SER A 151 16.37 0.99 -10.53
C SER A 151 17.46 2.04 -10.76
N SER A 152 17.93 2.73 -9.71
CA SER A 152 19.03 3.70 -9.86
C SER A 152 20.35 3.01 -10.19
N GLY A 153 20.64 1.85 -9.60
CA GLY A 153 21.85 1.07 -9.91
C GLY A 153 21.89 0.60 -11.36
N LEU A 154 20.77 0.04 -11.86
CA LEU A 154 20.67 -0.36 -13.27
C LEU A 154 20.76 0.83 -14.22
N THR A 155 20.16 1.97 -13.86
CA THR A 155 20.26 3.20 -14.67
C THR A 155 21.69 3.72 -14.77
N LEU A 156 22.50 3.58 -13.72
CA LEU A 156 23.92 3.96 -13.76
C LEU A 156 24.76 3.02 -14.64
N LEU A 157 24.35 1.75 -14.74
CA LEU A 157 25.09 0.74 -15.53
C LEU A 157 24.68 0.75 -17.00
N SER A 158 23.43 1.02 -17.34
CA SER A 158 22.89 0.90 -18.69
C SER A 158 21.67 1.81 -18.91
N SER A 159 20.46 1.40 -18.50
CA SER A 159 19.22 2.11 -18.85
C SER A 159 18.19 2.06 -17.74
N TRP A 160 17.34 3.11 -17.68
CA TRP A 160 16.16 3.12 -16.83
C TRP A 160 15.14 2.03 -17.19
N ARG A 161 15.22 1.47 -18.41
CA ARG A 161 14.35 0.38 -18.88
C ARG A 161 14.69 -0.97 -18.25
N ASP A 162 15.91 -1.18 -17.81
CA ASP A 162 16.40 -2.49 -17.36
C ASP A 162 15.71 -2.98 -16.10
N VAL A 163 15.26 -2.09 -15.22
CA VAL A 163 14.46 -2.48 -14.06
C VAL A 163 13.17 -3.18 -14.48
N TYR A 164 12.54 -2.75 -15.57
CA TYR A 164 11.33 -3.39 -16.08
C TYR A 164 11.60 -4.77 -16.68
N VAL A 165 12.74 -4.96 -17.33
CA VAL A 165 13.19 -6.29 -17.82
C VAL A 165 13.42 -7.23 -16.64
N VAL A 166 14.08 -6.77 -15.57
CA VAL A 166 14.25 -7.55 -14.33
C VAL A 166 12.91 -7.90 -13.70
N LEU A 167 11.96 -6.96 -13.71
CA LEU A 167 10.60 -7.20 -13.18
C LEU A 167 9.84 -8.24 -14.01
N VAL A 168 10.00 -8.28 -15.34
CA VAL A 168 9.43 -9.35 -16.20
C VAL A 168 9.95 -10.70 -15.73
N ALA A 169 11.28 -10.86 -15.63
CA ALA A 169 11.90 -12.12 -15.24
C ALA A 169 11.44 -12.57 -13.84
N ALA A 170 11.42 -11.63 -12.86
CA ALA A 170 11.00 -11.91 -11.50
C ALA A 170 9.51 -12.31 -11.42
N ALA A 171 8.63 -11.62 -12.13
CA ALA A 171 7.19 -11.90 -12.12
C ALA A 171 6.84 -13.22 -12.84
N VAL A 172 7.51 -13.54 -13.94
CA VAL A 172 7.36 -14.84 -14.62
C VAL A 172 7.84 -15.97 -13.71
N LEU A 173 9.01 -15.83 -13.08
CA LEU A 173 9.52 -16.83 -12.13
C LEU A 173 8.54 -17.02 -10.96
N LEU A 174 7.95 -15.95 -10.44
CA LEU A 174 6.91 -15.98 -9.41
C LEU A 174 5.66 -16.76 -9.90
N ALA A 175 5.18 -16.48 -11.11
CA ALA A 175 4.04 -17.18 -11.69
C ALA A 175 4.30 -18.68 -11.81
N VAL A 176 5.49 -19.08 -12.23
CA VAL A 176 5.89 -20.49 -12.35
C VAL A 176 5.99 -21.16 -10.99
N THR A 177 6.68 -20.54 -10.02
CA THR A 177 6.89 -21.12 -8.69
C THR A 177 5.60 -21.22 -7.89
N ALA A 178 4.70 -20.24 -8.02
CA ALA A 178 3.41 -20.21 -7.33
C ALA A 178 2.44 -21.32 -7.82
N ARG A 179 2.61 -21.86 -9.03
CA ARG A 179 1.80 -23.02 -9.49
C ARG A 179 1.94 -24.24 -8.58
N GLY A 180 3.03 -24.36 -7.86
CA GLY A 180 3.24 -25.43 -6.88
C GLY A 180 2.68 -25.16 -5.48
N CYS A 181 1.97 -24.05 -5.26
CA CYS A 181 1.23 -23.78 -4.03
C CYS A 181 -0.16 -24.46 -4.08
N ASN A 182 -0.76 -24.75 -2.91
CA ASN A 182 -2.11 -25.28 -2.87
C ASN A 182 -3.13 -24.22 -3.29
N GLU A 183 -4.15 -24.66 -4.07
CA GLU A 183 -5.28 -23.79 -4.33
C GLU A 183 -6.19 -23.73 -3.10
N SER A 184 -6.77 -22.56 -2.87
CA SER A 184 -7.77 -22.36 -1.83
C SER A 184 -8.75 -21.25 -2.25
N ARG A 185 -10.02 -21.44 -1.90
CA ARG A 185 -11.10 -20.47 -2.12
C ARG A 185 -12.07 -20.50 -0.94
N ALA A 186 -12.95 -19.54 -0.84
CA ALA A 186 -14.07 -19.57 0.10
C ALA A 186 -15.03 -20.72 -0.27
N ALA A 187 -15.68 -21.33 0.73
CA ALA A 187 -16.61 -22.44 0.51
C ALA A 187 -17.84 -21.98 -0.30
N ASP A 188 -18.34 -20.78 0.02
CA ASP A 188 -19.55 -20.18 -0.54
C ASP A 188 -19.17 -19.09 -1.58
N GLY A 189 -18.33 -19.44 -2.57
CA GLY A 189 -17.91 -18.52 -3.63
C GLY A 189 -19.10 -17.89 -4.33
N ALA A 190 -19.37 -16.61 -4.08
CA ALA A 190 -20.44 -15.88 -4.72
C ALA A 190 -20.07 -15.48 -6.16
N ARG A 191 -21.08 -15.21 -7.00
CA ARG A 191 -20.84 -14.61 -8.31
C ARG A 191 -20.24 -13.22 -8.15
N LEU A 192 -19.25 -12.89 -8.99
CA LEU A 192 -18.64 -11.58 -9.00
C LEU A 192 -19.68 -10.50 -9.32
N ASP A 193 -19.82 -9.51 -8.46
CA ASP A 193 -20.63 -8.31 -8.71
C ASP A 193 -19.92 -7.42 -9.74
N LEU A 194 -20.11 -7.73 -11.04
CA LEU A 194 -19.50 -6.96 -12.12
C LEU A 194 -19.90 -5.47 -12.11
N PRO A 195 -21.17 -5.09 -11.87
CA PRO A 195 -21.54 -3.69 -11.68
C PRO A 195 -20.77 -3.02 -10.54
N GLY A 196 -20.75 -3.63 -9.35
CA GLY A 196 -20.01 -3.10 -8.20
C GLY A 196 -18.52 -2.95 -8.48
N VAL A 197 -17.89 -3.97 -9.07
CA VAL A 197 -16.47 -3.93 -9.49
C VAL A 197 -16.22 -2.77 -10.45
N THR A 198 -17.07 -2.60 -11.47
CA THR A 198 -16.87 -1.57 -12.50
C THR A 198 -17.01 -0.17 -11.90
N VAL A 199 -18.06 0.07 -11.13
CA VAL A 199 -18.32 1.38 -10.51
C VAL A 199 -17.23 1.72 -9.49
N LEU A 200 -16.78 0.75 -8.67
CA LEU A 200 -15.66 0.94 -7.74
C LEU A 200 -14.37 1.28 -8.48
N ALA A 201 -14.01 0.48 -9.50
CA ALA A 201 -12.76 0.68 -10.25
C ALA A 201 -12.73 2.04 -10.95
N LEU A 202 -13.83 2.45 -11.58
CA LEU A 202 -13.94 3.75 -12.24
C LEU A 202 -13.95 4.89 -11.21
N GLY A 203 -14.68 4.76 -10.11
CA GLY A 203 -14.74 5.76 -9.04
C GLY A 203 -13.38 5.97 -8.37
N MET A 204 -12.69 4.89 -8.04
CA MET A 204 -11.33 4.94 -7.49
C MET A 204 -10.32 5.51 -8.48
N SER A 205 -10.39 5.08 -9.75
CA SER A 205 -9.51 5.60 -10.81
C SER A 205 -9.73 7.09 -11.04
N GLY A 206 -10.99 7.54 -11.10
CA GLY A 206 -11.34 8.96 -11.24
C GLY A 206 -10.83 9.80 -10.06
N LEU A 207 -11.05 9.32 -8.83
CA LEU A 207 -10.57 10.00 -7.63
C LEU A 207 -9.03 10.10 -7.60
N LEU A 208 -8.33 8.99 -7.83
CA LEU A 208 -6.87 8.96 -7.82
C LEU A 208 -6.25 9.77 -8.98
N ALA A 209 -6.87 9.73 -10.17
CA ALA A 209 -6.47 10.56 -11.31
C ALA A 209 -6.70 12.05 -11.03
N GLY A 210 -7.85 12.42 -10.46
CA GLY A 210 -8.16 13.78 -10.05
C GLY A 210 -7.18 14.33 -9.01
N LEU A 211 -6.82 13.53 -8.00
CA LEU A 211 -5.79 13.88 -7.02
C LEU A 211 -4.39 14.00 -7.66
N THR A 212 -4.10 13.22 -8.68
CA THR A 212 -2.84 13.28 -9.43
C THR A 212 -2.75 14.54 -10.26
N GLU A 213 -3.77 14.84 -11.08
CA GLU A 213 -3.86 16.03 -11.92
C GLU A 213 -3.99 17.33 -11.10
N GLY A 214 -4.60 17.26 -9.91
CA GLY A 214 -4.76 18.42 -9.03
C GLY A 214 -3.45 19.10 -8.65
N ARG A 215 -2.33 18.38 -8.69
CA ARG A 215 -0.98 18.94 -8.44
C ARG A 215 -0.57 19.96 -9.51
N GLU A 216 -1.18 19.94 -10.69
CA GLU A 216 -0.95 20.89 -11.77
C GLU A 216 -1.96 22.06 -11.78
N GLY A 217 -2.95 22.03 -10.89
CA GLY A 217 -3.93 23.10 -10.72
C GLY A 217 -5.32 22.59 -10.34
N TRP A 218 -5.76 22.91 -9.15
CA TRP A 218 -7.02 22.43 -8.56
C TRP A 218 -8.27 23.01 -9.25
N GLY A 219 -8.17 24.21 -9.86
CA GLY A 219 -9.27 24.85 -10.57
C GLY A 219 -9.48 24.39 -12.01
N ARG A 220 -8.68 23.45 -12.51
CA ARG A 220 -8.83 22.95 -13.90
C ARG A 220 -10.13 22.14 -14.03
N PRO A 221 -10.96 22.38 -15.07
CA PRO A 221 -12.22 21.65 -15.25
C PRO A 221 -12.06 20.13 -15.25
N LEU A 222 -10.96 19.62 -15.83
CA LEU A 222 -10.63 18.20 -15.83
C LEU A 222 -10.46 17.65 -14.39
N VAL A 223 -9.76 18.37 -13.51
CA VAL A 223 -9.53 17.97 -12.12
C VAL A 223 -10.85 17.92 -11.36
N VAL A 224 -11.62 18.99 -11.44
CA VAL A 224 -12.94 19.06 -10.80
C VAL A 224 -13.87 17.95 -11.33
N GLY A 225 -13.89 17.74 -12.66
CA GLY A 225 -14.68 16.69 -13.28
C GLY A 225 -14.28 15.29 -12.81
N LEU A 226 -12.99 14.98 -12.74
CA LEU A 226 -12.48 13.69 -12.26
C LEU A 226 -12.80 13.44 -10.77
N LEU A 227 -12.64 14.47 -9.92
CA LEU A 227 -12.94 14.36 -8.50
C LEU A 227 -14.44 14.18 -8.26
N VAL A 228 -15.29 15.00 -8.91
CA VAL A 228 -16.74 14.89 -8.79
C VAL A 228 -17.22 13.54 -9.32
N ALA A 229 -16.78 13.14 -10.52
CA ALA A 229 -17.15 11.84 -11.09
C ALA A 229 -16.69 10.68 -10.17
N GLY A 230 -15.45 10.77 -9.64
CA GLY A 230 -14.93 9.79 -8.70
C GLY A 230 -15.80 9.65 -7.44
N VAL A 231 -16.16 10.78 -6.82
CA VAL A 231 -17.03 10.79 -5.62
C VAL A 231 -18.42 10.27 -5.94
N VAL A 232 -19.03 10.71 -7.05
CA VAL A 232 -20.38 10.26 -7.47
C VAL A 232 -20.40 8.76 -7.75
N LEU A 233 -19.37 8.23 -8.45
CA LEU A 233 -19.26 6.80 -8.72
C LEU A 233 -19.04 6.00 -7.42
N LEU A 234 -18.23 6.48 -6.48
CA LEU A 234 -18.06 5.81 -5.18
C LEU A 234 -19.34 5.83 -4.34
N ALA A 235 -20.11 6.92 -4.37
CA ALA A 235 -21.44 6.96 -3.76
C ALA A 235 -22.40 5.99 -4.48
N GLY A 236 -22.33 5.91 -5.80
CA GLY A 236 -23.05 4.92 -6.60
C GLY A 236 -22.68 3.49 -6.26
N PHE A 237 -21.39 3.22 -6.04
CA PHE A 237 -20.90 1.92 -5.55
C PHE A 237 -21.56 1.53 -4.23
N VAL A 238 -21.58 2.44 -3.24
CA VAL A 238 -22.28 2.20 -1.95
C VAL A 238 -23.74 1.89 -2.18
N ALA A 239 -24.42 2.61 -3.09
CA ALA A 239 -25.84 2.36 -3.41
C ALA A 239 -26.06 1.00 -4.10
N VAL A 240 -25.13 0.56 -4.95
CA VAL A 240 -25.15 -0.78 -5.59
C VAL A 240 -24.97 -1.87 -4.53
N GLU A 241 -23.94 -1.75 -3.67
CA GLU A 241 -23.65 -2.72 -2.60
C GLU A 241 -24.83 -2.89 -1.62
N LEU A 242 -25.51 -1.78 -1.26
CA LEU A 242 -26.68 -1.82 -0.38
C LEU A 242 -27.92 -2.50 -1.01
N ARG A 243 -27.95 -2.66 -2.33
CA ARG A 243 -29.05 -3.28 -3.08
C ARG A 243 -28.70 -4.65 -3.67
N SER A 244 -27.44 -5.03 -3.63
CA SER A 244 -26.95 -6.30 -4.19
C SER A 244 -27.28 -7.46 -3.27
N ASP A 245 -27.83 -8.56 -3.84
CA ASP A 245 -28.03 -9.81 -3.11
C ASP A 245 -26.69 -10.52 -2.80
N HIS A 246 -25.64 -10.19 -3.54
CA HIS A 246 -24.30 -10.71 -3.36
C HIS A 246 -23.26 -9.59 -3.35
N PRO A 247 -23.25 -8.73 -2.30
CA PRO A 247 -22.37 -7.57 -2.26
C PRO A 247 -20.89 -7.99 -2.28
N MET A 248 -20.07 -7.21 -2.98
CA MET A 248 -18.63 -7.44 -3.02
C MET A 248 -18.00 -7.20 -1.64
N ILE A 249 -18.49 -6.22 -0.91
CA ILE A 249 -18.12 -5.94 0.49
C ILE A 249 -19.38 -5.74 1.32
N ASP A 250 -19.49 -6.49 2.41
CA ASP A 250 -20.49 -6.19 3.42
C ASP A 250 -20.13 -4.86 4.12
N LEU A 251 -20.89 -3.80 3.81
CA LEU A 251 -20.71 -2.49 4.43
C LEU A 251 -20.92 -2.51 5.95
N GLY A 252 -21.59 -3.53 6.50
CA GLY A 252 -21.69 -3.79 7.93
C GLY A 252 -20.34 -4.06 8.60
N LEU A 253 -19.32 -4.48 7.84
CA LEU A 253 -17.95 -4.65 8.35
C LEU A 253 -17.37 -3.34 8.90
N PHE A 254 -17.74 -2.18 8.32
CA PHE A 254 -17.27 -0.88 8.82
C PHE A 254 -17.87 -0.52 10.20
N ARG A 255 -18.95 -1.17 10.61
CA ARG A 255 -19.51 -1.06 11.97
C ARG A 255 -18.74 -1.92 12.98
N ARG A 256 -17.96 -2.90 12.51
CA ARG A 256 -17.10 -3.71 13.38
C ARG A 256 -15.85 -2.92 13.75
N PRO A 257 -15.61 -2.68 15.05
CA PRO A 257 -14.50 -1.82 15.49
C PRO A 257 -13.12 -2.33 15.07
N ALA A 258 -12.94 -3.65 14.99
CA ALA A 258 -11.69 -4.24 14.53
C ALA A 258 -11.41 -3.87 13.06
N PHE A 259 -12.40 -3.98 12.18
CA PHE A 259 -12.26 -3.64 10.76
C PHE A 259 -12.06 -2.14 10.55
N ALA A 260 -12.84 -1.30 11.26
CA ALA A 260 -12.70 0.15 11.20
C ALA A 260 -11.32 0.62 11.69
N ALA A 261 -10.80 0.04 12.77
CA ALA A 261 -9.47 0.35 13.30
C ALA A 261 -8.36 -0.02 12.31
N VAL A 262 -8.43 -1.18 11.66
CA VAL A 262 -7.47 -1.63 10.65
C VAL A 262 -7.50 -0.70 9.43
N THR A 263 -8.69 -0.37 8.93
CA THR A 263 -8.88 0.51 7.77
C THR A 263 -8.35 1.93 8.06
N LEU A 264 -8.65 2.47 9.24
CA LEU A 264 -8.14 3.77 9.69
C LEU A 264 -6.61 3.76 9.82
N ALA A 265 -6.05 2.72 10.46
CA ALA A 265 -4.61 2.60 10.61
C ALA A 265 -3.89 2.50 9.25
N ALA A 266 -4.46 1.78 8.30
CA ALA A 266 -3.93 1.68 6.95
C ALA A 266 -3.98 3.02 6.19
N ALA A 267 -5.09 3.75 6.29
CA ALA A 267 -5.23 5.09 5.70
C ALA A 267 -4.23 6.09 6.30
N ALA A 268 -4.08 6.11 7.64
CA ALA A 268 -3.11 6.95 8.34
C ALA A 268 -1.66 6.60 7.97
N ASN A 269 -1.33 5.31 7.79
CA ASN A 269 -0.02 4.86 7.30
C ASN A 269 0.27 5.43 5.89
N GLY A 270 -0.73 5.36 5.00
CA GLY A 270 -0.61 5.91 3.65
C GLY A 270 -0.42 7.41 3.64
N ALA A 271 -1.28 8.13 4.34
CA ALA A 271 -1.29 9.59 4.38
C ALA A 271 -0.11 10.20 5.17
N GLY A 272 0.49 9.42 6.07
CA GLY A 272 1.66 9.81 6.84
C GLY A 272 2.97 9.47 6.10
N VAL A 273 3.53 8.31 6.44
CA VAL A 273 4.90 7.95 6.05
C VAL A 273 5.06 7.75 4.54
N ILE A 274 4.10 7.09 3.88
CA ILE A 274 4.24 6.82 2.43
C ILE A 274 4.20 8.14 1.66
N ALA A 275 3.33 9.07 2.05
CA ALA A 275 3.22 10.37 1.42
C ALA A 275 4.52 11.18 1.53
N LEU A 276 5.07 11.34 2.74
CA LEU A 276 6.28 12.13 2.94
C LEU A 276 7.51 11.49 2.27
N LEU A 277 7.68 10.17 2.41
CA LEU A 277 8.82 9.48 1.82
C LEU A 277 8.79 9.43 0.28
N SER A 278 7.59 9.45 -0.32
CA SER A 278 7.45 9.58 -1.79
C SER A 278 8.00 10.92 -2.30
N TYR A 279 7.97 11.96 -1.48
CA TYR A 279 8.49 13.28 -1.80
C TYR A 279 10.00 13.42 -1.53
N LEU A 280 10.58 12.56 -0.67
CA LEU A 280 11.95 12.68 -0.16
C LEU A 280 13.02 12.75 -1.27
N SER A 281 12.97 11.86 -2.26
CA SER A 281 14.00 11.81 -3.32
C SER A 281 14.00 13.09 -4.17
N GLY A 282 12.82 13.57 -4.57
CA GLY A 282 12.67 14.83 -5.30
C GLY A 282 13.14 16.04 -4.50
N PHE A 283 12.77 16.08 -3.22
CA PHE A 283 13.19 17.13 -2.29
C PHE A 283 14.72 17.17 -2.12
N LEU A 284 15.36 16.03 -1.87
CA LEU A 284 16.82 15.95 -1.72
C LEU A 284 17.54 16.41 -2.99
N GLY A 285 17.01 16.08 -4.16
CA GLY A 285 17.54 16.57 -5.44
C GLY A 285 17.41 18.07 -5.61
N ALA A 286 16.21 18.60 -5.36
CA ALA A 286 15.89 20.02 -5.58
C ALA A 286 16.53 20.96 -4.51
N ALA A 287 16.49 20.58 -3.24
CA ALA A 287 16.97 21.44 -2.14
C ALA A 287 18.48 21.30 -1.86
N TYR A 288 19.04 20.08 -2.05
CA TYR A 288 20.43 19.80 -1.66
C TYR A 288 21.30 19.27 -2.82
N GLY A 289 20.79 19.21 -4.05
CA GLY A 289 21.54 18.73 -5.22
C GLY A 289 21.95 17.24 -5.12
N ARG A 290 21.26 16.45 -4.29
CA ARG A 290 21.62 15.04 -4.10
C ARG A 290 21.13 14.18 -5.26
N SER A 291 21.96 13.20 -5.66
CA SER A 291 21.57 12.23 -6.69
C SER A 291 20.48 11.27 -6.18
N ALA A 292 19.68 10.72 -7.11
CA ALA A 292 18.69 9.70 -6.80
C ALA A 292 19.31 8.47 -6.12
N TRP A 293 20.55 8.12 -6.47
CA TRP A 293 21.33 7.05 -5.84
C TRP A 293 21.58 7.32 -4.37
N SER A 294 22.04 8.54 -4.01
CA SER A 294 22.27 8.91 -2.61
C SER A 294 20.96 8.97 -1.80
N ALA A 295 19.86 9.40 -2.41
CA ALA A 295 18.55 9.38 -1.79
C ALA A 295 18.08 7.93 -1.53
N ALA A 296 18.32 7.01 -2.46
CA ALA A 296 17.97 5.60 -2.29
C ALA A 296 18.75 4.95 -1.13
N TRP A 297 20.03 5.27 -0.97
CA TRP A 297 20.81 4.82 0.19
C TRP A 297 20.28 5.37 1.51
N LEU A 298 19.86 6.65 1.54
CA LEU A 298 19.29 7.24 2.75
C LEU A 298 17.97 6.54 3.15
N MET A 299 17.18 6.06 2.18
CA MET A 299 15.95 5.30 2.45
C MET A 299 16.20 3.98 3.20
N LEU A 300 17.42 3.43 3.18
CA LEU A 300 17.77 2.26 4.00
C LEU A 300 17.65 2.56 5.50
N ALA A 301 17.88 3.81 5.92
CA ALA A 301 17.71 4.19 7.32
C ALA A 301 16.25 4.02 7.81
N TRP A 302 15.27 4.05 6.90
CA TRP A 302 13.87 3.73 7.20
C TRP A 302 13.55 2.26 6.98
N SER A 303 13.97 1.67 5.88
CA SER A 303 13.50 0.34 5.50
C SER A 303 14.20 -0.80 6.23
N VAL A 304 15.49 -0.67 6.58
CA VAL A 304 16.20 -1.72 7.35
C VAL A 304 15.57 -1.91 8.74
N PRO A 305 15.34 -0.85 9.55
CA PRO A 305 14.59 -1.00 10.81
C PRO A 305 13.17 -1.53 10.59
N SER A 306 12.49 -1.12 9.51
CA SER A 306 11.14 -1.62 9.18
C SER A 306 11.13 -3.13 8.96
N VAL A 307 12.08 -3.66 8.20
CA VAL A 307 12.23 -5.11 7.98
C VAL A 307 12.51 -5.83 9.30
N ILE A 308 13.47 -5.34 10.08
CA ILE A 308 13.88 -5.96 11.35
C ILE A 308 12.71 -6.01 12.32
N THR A 309 11.97 -4.90 12.49
CA THR A 309 10.87 -4.82 13.44
C THR A 309 9.62 -5.56 12.96
N ALA A 310 9.36 -5.65 11.66
CA ALA A 310 8.30 -6.51 11.12
C ALA A 310 8.57 -7.98 11.47
N LEU A 311 9.80 -8.46 11.33
CA LEU A 311 10.20 -9.81 11.71
C LEU A 311 10.18 -10.02 13.24
N ALA A 312 10.54 -8.98 14.01
CA ALA A 312 10.52 -9.00 15.47
C ALA A 312 9.11 -8.88 16.06
N ALA A 313 8.11 -8.47 15.30
CA ALA A 313 6.74 -8.23 15.78
C ALA A 313 6.09 -9.46 16.45
N ARG A 314 6.51 -10.68 16.08
CA ARG A 314 6.09 -11.93 16.73
C ARG A 314 6.53 -12.05 18.21
N ARG A 315 7.53 -11.26 18.63
CA ARG A 315 8.04 -11.26 20.02
C ARG A 315 7.29 -10.28 20.93
N LEU A 316 6.38 -9.47 20.36
CA LEU A 316 5.58 -8.56 21.15
C LEU A 316 4.67 -9.33 22.09
N PRO A 317 4.50 -8.85 23.35
CA PRO A 317 3.66 -9.51 24.34
C PRO A 317 2.24 -9.76 23.84
N GLU A 318 1.70 -10.95 24.06
CA GLU A 318 0.34 -11.33 23.63
C GLU A 318 -0.74 -10.47 24.30
N ARG A 319 -0.47 -9.93 25.50
CA ARG A 319 -1.34 -9.00 26.24
C ARG A 319 -1.64 -7.70 25.47
N TRP A 320 -0.82 -7.33 24.50
CA TRP A 320 -1.07 -6.15 23.68
C TRP A 320 -2.08 -6.48 22.60
N THR A 321 -3.23 -5.84 22.66
CA THR A 321 -4.29 -5.98 21.63
C THR A 321 -3.79 -5.52 20.27
N GLY A 322 -4.41 -6.01 19.19
CA GLY A 322 -4.09 -5.57 17.82
C GLY A 322 -4.16 -4.05 17.67
N ARG A 323 -5.15 -3.42 18.33
CA ARG A 323 -5.32 -1.96 18.36
C ARG A 323 -4.17 -1.25 19.07
N ALA A 324 -3.77 -1.71 20.24
CA ALA A 324 -2.64 -1.12 20.98
C ALA A 324 -1.34 -1.20 20.16
N ARG A 325 -1.12 -2.30 19.44
CA ARG A 325 0.02 -2.47 18.54
C ARG A 325 -0.02 -1.49 17.38
N MET A 326 -1.18 -1.33 16.72
CA MET A 326 -1.35 -0.39 15.59
C MET A 326 -1.23 1.07 16.05
N ALA A 327 -1.89 1.44 17.15
CA ALA A 327 -1.82 2.79 17.70
C ALA A 327 -0.39 3.16 18.16
N GLY A 328 0.29 2.26 18.88
CA GLY A 328 1.69 2.47 19.31
C GLY A 328 2.66 2.57 18.13
N ALA A 329 2.47 1.75 17.10
CA ALA A 329 3.28 1.80 15.88
C ALA A 329 3.07 3.11 15.09
N LEU A 330 1.81 3.57 14.95
CA LEU A 330 1.48 4.87 14.34
C LEU A 330 2.04 6.04 15.13
N SER A 331 1.99 5.99 16.47
CA SER A 331 2.58 7.02 17.34
C SER A 331 4.09 7.10 17.14
N LEU A 332 4.78 5.96 17.15
CA LEU A 332 6.23 5.90 16.92
C LEU A 332 6.59 6.44 15.53
N MET A 333 5.80 6.07 14.51
CA MET A 333 5.98 6.58 13.16
C MET A 333 5.77 8.10 13.09
N GLY A 334 4.72 8.63 13.73
CA GLY A 334 4.46 10.06 13.80
C GLY A 334 5.60 10.84 14.49
N ILE A 335 6.16 10.30 15.57
CA ILE A 335 7.35 10.87 16.23
C ILE A 335 8.54 10.90 15.27
N GLY A 336 8.80 9.81 14.56
CA GLY A 336 9.87 9.74 13.56
C GLY A 336 9.69 10.76 12.43
N LEU A 337 8.46 10.95 11.94
CA LEU A 337 8.16 11.97 10.93
C LEU A 337 8.35 13.41 11.48
N ALA A 338 7.95 13.68 12.73
CA ALA A 338 8.19 14.96 13.38
C ALA A 338 9.69 15.27 13.51
N MET A 339 10.52 14.25 13.77
CA MET A 339 11.99 14.41 13.84
C MET A 339 12.62 14.75 12.48
N LEU A 340 11.92 14.56 11.36
CA LEU A 340 12.35 14.98 10.02
C LEU A 340 12.09 16.46 9.75
N ALA A 341 11.41 17.17 10.64
CA ALA A 341 11.27 18.62 10.60
C ALA A 341 12.48 19.31 11.25
N GLY A 342 12.53 20.64 11.15
CA GLY A 342 13.62 21.45 11.71
C GLY A 342 14.91 21.39 10.89
N LEU A 343 14.80 21.15 9.59
CA LEU A 343 15.93 21.23 8.65
C LEU A 343 16.23 22.69 8.29
N SER A 344 17.47 22.94 7.93
CA SER A 344 17.96 24.21 7.34
C SER A 344 18.58 23.93 5.97
N ALA A 345 18.83 24.97 5.18
CA ALA A 345 19.49 24.84 3.88
C ALA A 345 20.92 24.23 3.98
N GLY A 346 21.57 24.34 5.15
CA GLY A 346 22.88 23.73 5.43
C GLY A 346 22.83 22.35 6.08
N SER A 347 21.64 21.74 6.24
CA SER A 347 21.53 20.43 6.90
C SER A 347 22.16 19.33 6.06
N GLY A 348 23.04 18.54 6.66
CA GLY A 348 23.61 17.34 6.04
C GLY A 348 22.65 16.16 6.02
N ALA A 349 22.91 15.15 5.16
CA ALA A 349 22.09 13.94 5.05
C ALA A 349 21.94 13.18 6.38
N GLY A 350 22.92 13.24 7.27
CA GLY A 350 22.86 12.62 8.60
C GLY A 350 21.71 13.11 9.48
N ARG A 351 21.21 14.34 9.25
CA ARG A 351 20.08 14.91 10.02
C ARG A 351 18.76 14.16 9.78
N PHE A 352 18.61 13.48 8.64
CA PHE A 352 17.43 12.66 8.31
C PHE A 352 17.45 11.31 9.04
N VAL A 353 18.63 10.78 9.35
CA VAL A 353 18.81 9.41 9.81
C VAL A 353 18.01 9.09 11.08
N PRO A 354 18.05 9.91 12.16
CA PRO A 354 17.30 9.58 13.38
C PRO A 354 15.79 9.48 13.14
N GLY A 355 15.21 10.44 12.42
CA GLY A 355 13.78 10.43 12.10
C GLY A 355 13.38 9.23 11.23
N LEU A 356 14.19 8.90 10.23
CA LEU A 356 13.97 7.73 9.36
C LEU A 356 14.08 6.42 10.14
N LEU A 357 15.04 6.28 11.06
CA LEU A 357 15.17 5.09 11.90
C LEU A 357 13.92 4.89 12.77
N VAL A 358 13.48 5.93 13.47
CA VAL A 358 12.30 5.87 14.35
C VAL A 358 11.03 5.59 13.53
N ALA A 359 10.81 6.29 12.42
CA ALA A 359 9.68 6.04 11.53
C ALA A 359 9.72 4.62 10.94
N GLY A 360 10.92 4.12 10.62
CA GLY A 360 11.12 2.75 10.12
C GLY A 360 10.73 1.69 11.14
N VAL A 361 11.13 1.86 12.41
CA VAL A 361 10.72 0.97 13.51
C VAL A 361 9.21 0.92 13.63
N GLY A 362 8.54 2.07 13.65
CA GLY A 362 7.08 2.16 13.67
C GLY A 362 6.43 1.48 12.47
N SER A 363 6.95 1.74 11.27
CA SER A 363 6.41 1.17 10.02
C SER A 363 6.48 -0.37 9.99
N GLY A 364 7.55 -0.97 10.48
CA GLY A 364 7.69 -2.43 10.51
C GLY A 364 6.67 -3.10 11.45
N PHE A 365 6.53 -2.59 12.68
CA PHE A 365 5.51 -3.08 13.59
C PHE A 365 4.09 -2.88 13.04
N LEU A 366 3.83 -1.74 12.40
CA LEU A 366 2.53 -1.43 11.81
C LEU A 366 2.20 -2.39 10.65
N ASN A 367 3.13 -2.60 9.73
CA ASN A 367 2.92 -3.49 8.58
C ASN A 367 2.62 -4.93 9.01
N ALA A 368 3.34 -5.46 10.02
CA ALA A 368 3.08 -6.78 10.57
C ALA A 368 1.70 -6.84 11.27
N ALA A 369 1.33 -5.81 12.03
CA ALA A 369 0.03 -5.72 12.69
C ALA A 369 -1.11 -5.62 11.66
N LEU A 370 -0.99 -4.73 10.65
CA LEU A 370 -1.98 -4.59 9.59
C LEU A 370 -2.17 -5.89 8.80
N GLY A 371 -1.07 -6.59 8.46
CA GLY A 371 -1.16 -7.89 7.79
C GLY A 371 -1.92 -8.93 8.59
N ARG A 372 -1.76 -8.96 9.92
CA ARG A 372 -2.46 -9.89 10.80
C ARG A 372 -3.92 -9.48 11.03
N GLU A 373 -4.12 -8.23 11.42
CA GLU A 373 -5.45 -7.74 11.82
C GLU A 373 -6.40 -7.58 10.62
N SER A 374 -5.92 -7.30 9.41
CA SER A 374 -6.76 -7.25 8.21
C SER A 374 -7.43 -8.59 7.91
N VAL A 375 -6.74 -9.70 8.16
CA VAL A 375 -7.30 -11.05 8.01
C VAL A 375 -8.20 -11.42 9.19
N ALA A 376 -7.84 -11.01 10.40
CA ALA A 376 -8.59 -11.33 11.61
C ALA A 376 -9.90 -10.52 11.76
N SER A 377 -10.03 -9.37 11.09
CA SER A 377 -11.17 -8.47 11.18
C SER A 377 -12.34 -8.82 10.25
N VAL A 378 -12.18 -9.82 9.39
CA VAL A 378 -13.18 -10.29 8.42
C VAL A 378 -13.62 -11.71 8.72
N PRO A 379 -14.79 -12.16 8.21
CA PRO A 379 -15.25 -13.54 8.37
C PRO A 379 -14.26 -14.56 7.80
N ALA A 380 -14.33 -15.78 8.33
CA ALA A 380 -13.55 -16.91 7.80
C ALA A 380 -13.82 -17.09 6.31
N GLY A 381 -12.77 -17.31 5.51
CA GLY A 381 -12.89 -17.43 4.05
C GLY A 381 -12.70 -16.11 3.28
N GLN A 382 -12.79 -14.94 3.91
CA GLN A 382 -12.70 -13.61 3.26
C GLN A 382 -11.36 -12.90 3.52
N ALA A 383 -10.28 -13.63 3.71
CA ALA A 383 -8.96 -13.05 4.02
C ALA A 383 -8.40 -12.19 2.89
N GLY A 384 -8.70 -12.52 1.63
CA GLY A 384 -8.35 -11.71 0.45
C GLY A 384 -9.09 -10.36 0.45
N LEU A 385 -10.39 -10.37 0.77
CA LEU A 385 -11.19 -9.16 0.94
C LEU A 385 -10.62 -8.25 2.04
N GLY A 386 -10.30 -8.82 3.21
CA GLY A 386 -9.67 -8.06 4.30
C GLY A 386 -8.34 -7.43 3.91
N SER A 387 -7.48 -8.19 3.19
CA SER A 387 -6.24 -7.69 2.62
C SER A 387 -6.49 -6.58 1.59
N GLY A 388 -7.44 -6.78 0.69
CA GLY A 388 -7.83 -5.82 -0.34
C GLY A 388 -8.28 -4.49 0.28
N ALA A 389 -9.22 -4.54 1.22
CA ALA A 389 -9.76 -3.36 1.90
C ALA A 389 -8.67 -2.58 2.66
N ASN A 390 -7.81 -3.28 3.42
CA ASN A 390 -6.68 -2.67 4.13
C ASN A 390 -5.74 -1.94 3.16
N ASN A 391 -5.36 -2.57 2.07
CA ASN A 391 -4.44 -1.97 1.11
C ASN A 391 -5.11 -0.86 0.29
N THR A 392 -6.40 -0.98 -0.08
CA THR A 392 -7.18 0.11 -0.71
C THR A 392 -7.18 1.36 0.17
N ALA A 393 -7.49 1.22 1.47
CA ALA A 393 -7.45 2.32 2.42
C ALA A 393 -6.05 2.96 2.51
N ARG A 394 -4.99 2.15 2.50
CA ARG A 394 -3.60 2.62 2.51
C ARG A 394 -3.25 3.44 1.26
N TYR A 395 -3.63 2.99 0.06
CA TYR A 395 -3.32 3.71 -1.17
C TYR A 395 -4.19 4.96 -1.36
N LEU A 396 -5.45 4.94 -0.91
CA LEU A 396 -6.27 6.15 -0.80
C LEU A 396 -5.63 7.16 0.15
N GLY A 397 -5.26 6.72 1.34
CA GLY A 397 -4.54 7.55 2.30
C GLY A 397 -3.25 8.13 1.71
N SER A 398 -2.48 7.30 1.00
CA SER A 398 -1.25 7.74 0.34
C SER A 398 -1.52 8.81 -0.72
N ALA A 399 -2.53 8.64 -1.57
CA ALA A 399 -2.87 9.63 -2.60
C ALA A 399 -3.29 10.97 -1.98
N LEU A 400 -4.16 10.94 -0.97
CA LEU A 400 -4.56 12.14 -0.22
C LEU A 400 -3.36 12.78 0.49
N GLY A 401 -2.53 11.98 1.15
CA GLY A 401 -1.34 12.46 1.86
C GLY A 401 -0.31 13.08 0.92
N VAL A 402 0.00 12.45 -0.21
CA VAL A 402 0.90 13.02 -1.22
C VAL A 402 0.34 14.33 -1.78
N THR A 403 -0.97 14.41 -1.96
CA THR A 403 -1.64 15.65 -2.36
C THR A 403 -1.45 16.74 -1.31
N ILE A 404 -1.72 16.44 -0.03
CA ILE A 404 -1.50 17.39 1.08
C ILE A 404 -0.03 17.81 1.14
N VAL A 405 0.90 16.87 1.08
CA VAL A 405 2.35 17.16 1.06
C VAL A 405 2.72 18.07 -0.11
N SER A 406 2.20 17.82 -1.31
CA SER A 406 2.52 18.63 -2.49
C SER A 406 2.00 20.08 -2.38
N VAL A 407 0.85 20.28 -1.76
CA VAL A 407 0.28 21.61 -1.51
C VAL A 407 1.04 22.34 -0.41
N VAL A 408 1.28 21.66 0.71
CA VAL A 408 1.96 22.25 1.90
C VAL A 408 3.43 22.54 1.62
N ALA A 409 4.09 21.67 0.84
CA ALA A 409 5.50 21.84 0.50
C ALA A 409 5.74 22.76 -0.71
N ALA A 410 4.67 23.23 -1.36
CA ALA A 410 4.80 24.13 -2.52
C ALA A 410 5.40 25.48 -2.10
N PRO A 411 6.50 25.93 -2.72
CA PRO A 411 7.07 27.25 -2.43
C PRO A 411 6.15 28.36 -2.95
N SER A 412 6.01 29.42 -2.17
CA SER A 412 5.37 30.66 -2.64
C SER A 412 6.39 31.45 -3.48
N GLY A 413 6.31 31.33 -4.81
CA GLY A 413 7.19 32.02 -5.77
C GLY A 413 8.29 31.13 -6.33
N VAL A 414 9.42 31.74 -6.77
CA VAL A 414 10.54 30.99 -7.36
C VAL A 414 11.14 30.04 -6.33
N PRO A 415 11.29 28.74 -6.62
CA PRO A 415 11.86 27.78 -5.69
C PRO A 415 13.30 28.13 -5.31
N THR A 416 13.56 28.31 -4.03
CA THR A 416 14.90 28.45 -3.46
C THR A 416 15.16 27.28 -2.49
N PRO A 417 16.43 26.89 -2.23
CA PRO A 417 16.72 25.86 -1.25
C PRO A 417 16.05 26.13 0.13
N ALA A 418 16.02 27.37 0.56
CA ALA A 418 15.38 27.77 1.82
C ALA A 418 13.85 27.58 1.81
N SER A 419 13.17 27.97 0.72
CA SER A 419 11.72 27.80 0.57
C SER A 419 11.33 26.31 0.46
N LEU A 420 12.13 25.50 -0.24
CA LEU A 420 11.92 24.06 -0.33
C LEU A 420 12.07 23.37 1.02
N VAL A 421 13.07 23.79 1.81
CA VAL A 421 13.30 23.27 3.18
C VAL A 421 12.16 23.69 4.12
N ALA A 422 11.67 24.93 4.04
CA ALA A 422 10.51 25.37 4.81
C ALA A 422 9.27 24.54 4.50
N GLY A 423 8.98 24.30 3.22
CA GLY A 423 7.88 23.45 2.76
C GLY A 423 8.03 21.99 3.24
N TRP A 424 9.23 21.43 3.18
CA TRP A 424 9.51 20.10 3.74
C TRP A 424 9.21 20.03 5.23
N ASN A 425 9.67 21.01 6.02
CA ASN A 425 9.46 21.04 7.46
C ASN A 425 7.97 21.06 7.80
N GLN A 426 7.17 21.86 7.08
CA GLN A 426 5.72 21.88 7.23
C GLN A 426 5.08 20.55 6.87
N ALA A 427 5.47 19.94 5.73
CA ALA A 427 4.97 18.66 5.30
C ALA A 427 5.30 17.53 6.30
N ALA A 428 6.51 17.53 6.88
CA ALA A 428 6.91 16.59 7.91
C ALA A 428 6.03 16.70 9.17
N LEU A 429 5.73 17.92 9.62
CA LEU A 429 4.85 18.14 10.77
C LEU A 429 3.40 17.75 10.49
N VAL A 430 2.87 18.06 9.30
CA VAL A 430 1.51 17.69 8.89
C VAL A 430 1.37 16.18 8.82
N THR A 431 2.31 15.48 8.18
CA THR A 431 2.27 14.01 8.08
C THR A 431 2.47 13.32 9.43
N ALA A 432 3.28 13.93 10.33
CA ALA A 432 3.39 13.50 11.72
C ALA A 432 2.05 13.63 12.45
N ALA A 433 1.39 14.78 12.32
CA ALA A 433 0.07 15.02 12.93
C ALA A 433 -0.97 14.02 12.42
N VAL A 434 -1.02 13.74 11.11
CA VAL A 434 -1.92 12.74 10.51
C VAL A 434 -1.68 11.35 11.11
N SER A 435 -0.41 10.95 11.28
CA SER A 435 -0.05 9.66 11.89
C SER A 435 -0.46 9.57 13.37
N LEU A 436 -0.25 10.66 14.15
CA LEU A 436 -0.63 10.72 15.55
C LEU A 436 -2.15 10.77 15.74
N LEU A 437 -2.88 11.53 14.91
CA LEU A 437 -4.35 11.55 14.91
C LEU A 437 -4.91 10.17 14.52
N GLY A 438 -4.27 9.49 13.55
CA GLY A 438 -4.58 8.11 13.21
C GLY A 438 -4.39 7.16 14.40
N ALA A 439 -3.31 7.33 15.18
CA ALA A 439 -3.07 6.54 16.39
C ALA A 439 -4.17 6.74 17.44
N VAL A 440 -4.54 7.99 17.69
CA VAL A 440 -5.64 8.33 18.62
C VAL A 440 -6.96 7.74 18.12
N GLY A 441 -7.29 7.90 16.83
CA GLY A 441 -8.50 7.35 16.23
C GLY A 441 -8.58 5.83 16.35
N VAL A 442 -7.48 5.11 16.09
CA VAL A 442 -7.40 3.65 16.24
C VAL A 442 -7.60 3.22 17.69
N ALA A 443 -7.03 3.94 18.66
CA ALA A 443 -7.24 3.66 20.08
C ALA A 443 -8.71 3.89 20.48
N TRP A 444 -9.31 4.99 20.04
CA TRP A 444 -10.67 5.40 20.43
C TRP A 444 -11.79 4.55 19.82
N VAL A 445 -11.67 4.15 18.53
CA VAL A 445 -12.66 3.26 17.85
C VAL A 445 -12.86 1.96 18.63
N GLY A 446 -11.92 1.59 19.46
CA GLY A 446 -11.96 0.36 20.21
C GLY A 446 -12.59 0.39 21.58
N GLU A 447 -12.64 1.51 22.24
CA GLU A 447 -13.21 1.58 23.61
C GLU A 447 -14.74 1.42 23.64
N ARG A 448 -15.43 1.84 22.57
CA ARG A 448 -16.89 1.72 22.46
C ARG A 448 -17.40 0.30 22.21
N ALA A 449 -16.54 -0.63 21.76
CA ALA A 449 -16.98 -1.97 21.39
C ALA A 449 -16.96 -2.98 22.54
N VAL A 450 -16.13 -2.77 23.55
CA VAL A 450 -16.09 -3.65 24.74
C VAL A 450 -17.38 -3.54 25.55
N ALA A 451 -18.17 -2.49 25.36
CA ALA A 451 -19.46 -2.26 26.05
C ALA A 451 -20.68 -2.87 25.33
N ALA A 452 -20.55 -3.50 24.16
CA ALA A 452 -21.70 -3.80 23.29
C ALA A 452 -21.93 -5.26 22.88
N GLU A 453 -21.11 -6.23 23.29
CA GLU A 453 -21.41 -7.65 23.02
C GLU A 453 -21.58 -8.45 24.31
N PRO A 454 -22.84 -8.81 24.71
CA PRO A 454 -23.06 -9.96 25.56
C PRO A 454 -22.64 -11.21 24.77
N VAL A 455 -21.71 -11.98 25.32
CA VAL A 455 -21.38 -13.32 24.82
C VAL A 455 -22.70 -14.09 24.78
N ALA A 456 -23.20 -14.41 23.58
CA ALA A 456 -24.27 -15.38 23.43
C ALA A 456 -23.70 -16.71 23.95
N GLU A 457 -24.08 -17.12 25.15
CA GLU A 457 -23.84 -18.46 25.67
C GLU A 457 -24.47 -19.43 24.67
N ASN A 458 -23.62 -20.21 24.03
CA ASN A 458 -24.07 -21.36 23.26
C ASN A 458 -24.74 -22.32 24.27
N PRO A 459 -26.00 -22.70 24.07
CA PRO A 459 -26.66 -23.65 24.95
C PRO A 459 -25.83 -24.94 24.98
N SER A 460 -25.60 -25.44 26.18
CA SER A 460 -24.85 -26.66 26.39
C SER A 460 -25.53 -27.83 25.67
N PRO A 461 -24.78 -28.82 25.14
CA PRO A 461 -25.37 -29.97 24.42
C PRO A 461 -26.39 -30.80 25.24
N GLN A 462 -26.53 -30.53 26.55
CA GLN A 462 -27.47 -31.23 27.45
C GLN A 462 -28.89 -30.64 27.40
N GLU A 463 -29.13 -29.44 26.84
CA GLU A 463 -30.48 -28.87 26.73
C GLU A 463 -31.17 -29.16 25.41
N ALA A 464 -30.45 -29.75 24.44
CA ALA A 464 -31.00 -30.13 23.13
C ALA A 464 -31.67 -31.52 23.13
N ASP A 465 -31.46 -32.37 24.16
CA ASP A 465 -32.07 -33.70 24.25
C ASP A 465 -33.34 -33.72 25.14
N ALA A 466 -33.85 -32.57 25.58
CA ALA A 466 -35.00 -32.51 26.47
C ALA A 466 -36.22 -31.75 25.88
N ALA A 467 -36.28 -31.52 24.52
CA ALA A 467 -37.42 -30.91 23.86
C ALA A 467 -37.99 -31.77 22.74
#